data_b45e1dbefe628da383279c56604fd92c
#
_entry.id   b45e1dbefe628da383279c56604fd92c
#
_cell.length_a   1.000
_cell.length_b   1.000
_cell.length_c   1.000
_cell.angle_alpha   90.00
_cell.angle_beta   90.00
_cell.angle_gamma   90.00
#
_symmetry.space_group_name_H-M   'P 1'
#
loop_
_entity.id
_entity.type
_entity.pdbx_description
1 polymer ?
#
loop_
_entity_poly.entity_id
_entity_poly.type
_entity_poly.pdbx_seq_one_letter_code
_entity_poly.pdbx_strand_id
1 'polypeptide(L)'
;YEESTVKQYQFSELMIWAEYNPLFRWRGLSPLYSAAYSIDTLNEYAKSNKAMLENGMTPSGVLWTDSEVSDTSFNRLQEQFNGKYAGAKNSGKPMILDGGLKWQGMSFSPRDMEFVSGKRLSQLDVCQVLRVPPQIIGIEGSQTFANYEQARAAFYEDEVIPMVNGLLSELLGFLRKDFKLPPTYKLIVDTDGITALEPRRAERNKVIDGLTSLKVDEKRAAMGY
;
A
#
# COMPACT_ATOMS: atom_id res chain seq x y z
N TYR A 1 -9.91 -9.30 33.39
CA TYR A 1 -10.66 -10.00 32.32
C TYR A 1 -12.13 -9.67 32.55
N GLU A 2 -12.68 -8.69 31.79
CA GLU A 2 -14.12 -8.46 31.76
C GLU A 2 -14.76 -9.63 31.03
N GLU A 3 -15.76 -10.24 31.67
CA GLU A 3 -16.62 -11.24 31.01
C GLU A 3 -17.26 -10.62 29.78
N SER A 4 -16.78 -10.99 28.59
CA SER A 4 -17.40 -10.58 27.35
C SER A 4 -18.77 -11.25 27.22
N THR A 5 -19.82 -10.51 27.58
CA THR A 5 -21.20 -10.94 27.37
C THR A 5 -21.44 -11.09 25.86
N VAL A 6 -21.54 -12.30 25.38
CA VAL A 6 -21.87 -12.59 23.97
C VAL A 6 -23.33 -12.16 23.75
N LYS A 7 -23.52 -11.07 23.01
CA LYS A 7 -24.86 -10.64 22.57
C LYS A 7 -25.21 -11.39 21.28
N GLN A 8 -26.37 -12.00 21.23
CA GLN A 8 -26.90 -12.64 20.02
C GLN A 8 -27.89 -11.67 19.35
N TYR A 9 -27.72 -11.48 18.06
CA TYR A 9 -28.61 -10.70 17.22
C TYR A 9 -29.20 -11.57 16.13
N GLN A 10 -30.44 -11.31 15.75
CA GLN A 10 -31.03 -11.94 14.56
C GLN A 10 -30.42 -11.33 13.30
N PHE A 11 -30.33 -12.11 12.23
CA PHE A 11 -29.77 -11.63 10.96
C PHE A 11 -30.54 -10.41 10.39
N SER A 12 -31.83 -10.32 10.70
CA SER A 12 -32.71 -9.19 10.33
C SER A 12 -32.37 -7.89 11.06
N GLU A 13 -31.68 -7.96 12.20
CA GLU A 13 -31.31 -6.81 13.04
C GLU A 13 -29.93 -6.26 12.67
N LEU A 14 -29.23 -6.90 11.73
CA LEU A 14 -27.89 -6.56 11.34
C LEU A 14 -27.83 -6.16 9.86
N MET A 15 -27.15 -5.08 9.58
CA MET A 15 -26.68 -4.78 8.24
C MET A 15 -25.23 -5.28 8.11
N ILE A 16 -24.98 -6.14 7.12
CA ILE A 16 -23.65 -6.65 6.82
C ILE A 16 -23.22 -6.08 5.48
N TRP A 17 -22.22 -5.21 5.51
CA TRP A 17 -21.54 -4.75 4.31
C TRP A 17 -20.20 -5.45 4.21
N ALA A 18 -19.96 -6.19 3.14
CA ALA A 18 -18.77 -7.01 2.97
C ALA A 18 -18.37 -7.06 1.50
N GLU A 19 -17.07 -7.02 1.26
CA GLU A 19 -16.50 -7.25 -0.07
C GLU A 19 -16.80 -8.68 -0.56
N TYR A 20 -16.94 -8.84 -1.87
CA TYR A 20 -17.24 -10.13 -2.47
C TYR A 20 -16.18 -11.17 -2.14
N ASN A 21 -16.62 -12.33 -1.68
CA ASN A 21 -15.78 -13.47 -1.39
C ASN A 21 -16.28 -14.71 -2.16
N PRO A 22 -15.52 -15.20 -3.14
CA PRO A 22 -15.91 -16.37 -3.91
C PRO A 22 -15.87 -17.68 -3.10
N LEU A 23 -15.10 -17.72 -2.00
CA LEU A 23 -14.88 -18.91 -1.20
C LEU A 23 -15.92 -19.07 -0.09
N PHE A 24 -16.39 -17.96 0.48
CA PHE A 24 -17.29 -17.95 1.63
C PHE A 24 -18.39 -16.90 1.47
N ARG A 25 -19.63 -17.36 1.35
CA ARG A 25 -20.80 -16.50 1.15
C ARG A 25 -21.08 -15.52 2.30
N TRP A 26 -20.65 -15.86 3.51
CA TRP A 26 -20.99 -15.13 4.74
C TRP A 26 -19.86 -14.24 5.28
N ARG A 27 -18.72 -14.26 4.64
CA ARG A 27 -17.56 -13.44 5.05
C ARG A 27 -17.01 -12.72 3.83
N GLY A 28 -16.80 -11.43 3.97
CA GLY A 28 -16.07 -10.66 2.97
C GLY A 28 -14.63 -11.12 2.82
N LEU A 29 -14.05 -10.90 1.66
CA LEU A 29 -12.63 -11.10 1.41
C LEU A 29 -11.93 -9.74 1.43
N SER A 30 -10.90 -9.62 2.27
CA SER A 30 -10.10 -8.39 2.29
C SER A 30 -9.34 -8.23 0.96
N PRO A 31 -9.32 -7.05 0.35
CA PRO A 31 -8.46 -6.77 -0.80
C PRO A 31 -6.98 -7.10 -0.54
N LEU A 32 -6.52 -6.93 0.71
CA LEU A 32 -5.16 -7.28 1.13
C LEU A 32 -4.79 -8.75 0.90
N TYR A 33 -5.77 -9.65 0.83
CA TYR A 33 -5.51 -11.05 0.53
C TYR A 33 -4.90 -11.24 -0.86
N SER A 34 -5.39 -10.48 -1.84
CA SER A 34 -4.83 -10.48 -3.19
C SER A 34 -3.43 -9.86 -3.26
N ALA A 35 -3.11 -8.93 -2.36
CA ALA A 35 -1.80 -8.29 -2.26
C ALA A 35 -0.83 -8.99 -1.30
N ALA A 36 -1.21 -10.12 -0.69
CA ALA A 36 -0.44 -10.74 0.39
C ALA A 36 1.02 -10.99 0.02
N TYR A 37 1.28 -11.58 -1.15
CA TYR A 37 2.66 -11.82 -1.62
C TYR A 37 3.46 -10.54 -1.84
N SER A 38 2.86 -9.50 -2.38
CA SER A 38 3.53 -8.21 -2.59
C SER A 38 3.83 -7.52 -1.26
N ILE A 39 2.93 -7.64 -0.28
CA ILE A 39 3.13 -7.13 1.09
C ILE A 39 4.26 -7.91 1.79
N ASP A 40 4.25 -9.24 1.72
CA ASP A 40 5.31 -10.07 2.29
C ASP A 40 6.66 -9.77 1.64
N THR A 41 6.69 -9.61 0.32
CA THR A 41 7.90 -9.21 -0.41
C THR A 41 8.43 -7.85 0.05
N LEU A 42 7.55 -6.85 0.26
CA LEU A 42 7.93 -5.55 0.82
C LEU A 42 8.54 -5.68 2.21
N ASN A 43 7.96 -6.52 3.06
CA ASN A 43 8.47 -6.79 4.40
C ASN A 43 9.85 -7.44 4.34
N GLU A 44 10.07 -8.41 3.44
CA GLU A 44 11.37 -9.05 3.26
C GLU A 44 12.41 -8.09 2.68
N TYR A 45 12.05 -7.20 1.74
CA TYR A 45 12.93 -6.11 1.30
C TYR A 45 13.37 -5.22 2.46
N ALA A 46 12.44 -4.84 3.34
CA ALA A 46 12.75 -4.02 4.50
C ALA A 46 13.69 -4.74 5.49
N LYS A 47 13.44 -6.03 5.76
CA LYS A 47 14.28 -6.87 6.63
C LYS A 47 15.67 -7.07 6.05
N SER A 48 15.76 -7.40 4.76
CA SER A 48 17.04 -7.61 4.07
C SER A 48 17.86 -6.33 4.05
N ASN A 49 17.25 -5.19 3.76
CA ASN A 49 17.94 -3.91 3.79
C ASN A 49 18.44 -3.55 5.19
N LYS A 50 17.63 -3.80 6.21
CA LYS A 50 18.03 -3.63 7.62
C LYS A 50 19.21 -4.53 7.97
N ALA A 51 19.16 -5.80 7.63
CA ALA A 51 20.24 -6.75 7.88
C ALA A 51 21.54 -6.35 7.16
N MET A 52 21.45 -5.88 5.91
CA MET A 52 22.60 -5.34 5.17
C MET A 52 23.24 -4.14 5.89
N LEU A 53 22.42 -3.22 6.38
CA LEU A 53 22.90 -2.06 7.14
C LEU A 53 23.53 -2.47 8.48
N GLU A 54 22.92 -3.40 9.21
CA GLU A 54 23.45 -3.93 10.47
C GLU A 54 24.77 -4.66 10.28
N ASN A 55 24.94 -5.37 9.17
CA ASN A 55 26.19 -6.05 8.81
C ASN A 55 27.23 -5.13 8.14
N GLY A 56 26.97 -3.81 8.11
CA GLY A 56 27.90 -2.82 7.56
C GLY A 56 28.04 -2.86 6.05
N MET A 57 27.02 -3.33 5.33
CA MET A 57 27.01 -3.50 3.87
C MET A 57 28.17 -4.35 3.33
N THR A 58 28.80 -5.14 4.19
CA THR A 58 29.84 -6.07 3.75
C THR A 58 29.21 -7.20 2.95
N PRO A 59 29.67 -7.42 1.73
CA PRO A 59 29.20 -8.54 0.93
C PRO A 59 29.53 -9.85 1.64
N SER A 60 28.61 -10.82 1.54
CA SER A 60 28.88 -12.18 1.98
C SER A 60 30.06 -12.73 1.18
N GLY A 61 30.98 -13.39 1.82
CA GLY A 61 32.15 -13.95 1.16
C GLY A 61 32.70 -15.13 1.95
N VAL A 62 33.63 -15.82 1.32
CA VAL A 62 34.34 -16.93 1.91
C VAL A 62 35.76 -16.50 2.17
N LEU A 63 36.22 -16.74 3.40
CA LEU A 63 37.63 -16.71 3.77
C LEU A 63 38.15 -18.11 3.57
N TRP A 64 39.13 -18.28 2.70
CA TRP A 64 39.70 -19.57 2.43
C TRP A 64 41.24 -19.53 2.45
N THR A 65 41.86 -20.65 2.70
CA THR A 65 43.32 -20.85 2.68
C THR A 65 43.63 -22.21 2.11
N ASP A 66 44.80 -22.32 1.47
CA ASP A 66 45.31 -23.57 0.94
C ASP A 66 45.98 -24.43 2.04
N SER A 67 46.14 -23.89 3.26
CA SER A 67 46.80 -24.57 4.40
C SER A 67 45.76 -25.13 5.35
N GLU A 68 46.03 -26.28 5.99
CA GLU A 68 45.23 -26.82 7.06
C GLU A 68 45.19 -25.87 8.26
N VAL A 69 44.00 -25.55 8.74
CA VAL A 69 43.81 -24.68 9.90
C VAL A 69 43.35 -25.55 11.07
N SER A 70 44.06 -25.48 12.20
CA SER A 70 43.63 -26.16 13.42
C SER A 70 42.39 -25.56 14.00
N ASP A 71 41.56 -26.34 14.73
CA ASP A 71 40.29 -25.86 15.34
C ASP A 71 40.49 -24.64 16.25
N THR A 72 41.60 -24.58 16.97
CA THR A 72 41.94 -23.44 17.82
C THR A 72 42.20 -22.18 17.01
N SER A 73 42.87 -22.30 15.86
CA SER A 73 43.15 -21.19 14.96
C SER A 73 41.86 -20.74 14.25
N PHE A 74 41.00 -21.67 13.88
CA PHE A 74 39.71 -21.38 13.27
C PHE A 74 38.80 -20.55 14.20
N ASN A 75 38.63 -20.99 15.45
CA ASN A 75 37.84 -20.28 16.45
C ASN A 75 38.39 -18.89 16.70
N ARG A 76 39.70 -18.72 16.81
CA ARG A 76 40.34 -17.42 16.98
C ARG A 76 40.13 -16.50 15.77
N LEU A 77 40.19 -17.02 14.56
CA LEU A 77 39.91 -16.27 13.33
C LEU A 77 38.44 -15.81 13.30
N GLN A 78 37.49 -16.68 13.67
CA GLN A 78 36.07 -16.37 13.74
C GLN A 78 35.77 -15.25 14.75
N GLU A 79 36.36 -15.32 15.95
CA GLU A 79 36.23 -14.27 16.97
C GLU A 79 36.82 -12.94 16.51
N GLN A 80 37.99 -12.95 15.91
CA GLN A 80 38.63 -11.74 15.38
C GLN A 80 37.84 -11.13 14.23
N PHE A 81 37.28 -11.96 13.34
CA PHE A 81 36.43 -11.48 12.26
C PHE A 81 35.17 -10.80 12.80
N ASN A 82 34.45 -11.48 13.69
CA ASN A 82 33.24 -10.96 14.28
C ASN A 82 33.49 -9.69 15.11
N GLY A 83 34.57 -9.62 15.85
CA GLY A 83 34.90 -8.48 16.70
C GLY A 83 35.43 -7.24 15.96
N LYS A 84 36.18 -7.43 14.88
CA LYS A 84 36.91 -6.33 14.22
C LYS A 84 36.29 -5.89 12.89
N TYR A 85 35.61 -6.78 12.18
CA TYR A 85 35.15 -6.53 10.81
C TYR A 85 33.65 -6.64 10.62
N ALA A 86 32.94 -7.39 11.46
CA ALA A 86 31.48 -7.47 11.38
C ALA A 86 30.81 -6.23 11.99
N GLY A 87 29.63 -5.89 11.45
CA GLY A 87 28.75 -4.83 11.95
C GLY A 87 28.99 -3.44 11.38
N ALA A 88 27.98 -2.58 11.48
CA ALA A 88 27.94 -1.24 10.90
C ALA A 88 29.08 -0.32 11.36
N LYS A 89 29.57 -0.47 12.61
CA LYS A 89 30.70 0.29 13.16
C LYS A 89 32.03 0.01 12.46
N ASN A 90 32.16 -1.13 11.82
CA ASN A 90 33.36 -1.59 11.17
C ASN A 90 33.32 -1.49 9.64
N SER A 91 32.21 -0.99 9.12
CA SER A 91 32.01 -0.79 7.67
C SER A 91 33.12 0.09 7.08
N GLY A 92 33.69 -0.36 5.96
CA GLY A 92 34.76 0.38 5.26
C GLY A 92 36.16 0.21 5.85
N LYS A 93 36.34 -0.53 6.94
CA LYS A 93 37.69 -0.83 7.44
C LYS A 93 38.41 -1.81 6.53
N PRO A 94 39.67 -1.54 6.17
CA PRO A 94 40.47 -2.48 5.40
C PRO A 94 40.72 -3.77 6.20
N MET A 95 40.52 -4.91 5.54
CA MET A 95 40.78 -6.20 6.14
C MET A 95 42.25 -6.56 5.92
N ILE A 96 42.95 -6.88 7.01
CA ILE A 96 44.30 -7.37 6.95
C ILE A 96 44.25 -8.89 7.10
N LEU A 97 44.70 -9.59 6.07
CA LEU A 97 44.74 -11.04 6.02
C LEU A 97 46.21 -11.47 6.16
N ASP A 98 46.46 -12.43 7.05
CA ASP A 98 47.76 -13.03 7.31
C ASP A 98 47.68 -14.55 7.11
N GLY A 99 48.82 -15.23 7.00
CA GLY A 99 48.87 -16.70 6.95
C GLY A 99 48.28 -17.33 5.67
N GLY A 100 48.31 -16.63 4.55
CA GLY A 100 47.81 -17.16 3.27
C GLY A 100 46.30 -17.18 3.13
N LEU A 101 45.58 -16.49 4.03
CA LEU A 101 44.15 -16.32 3.93
C LEU A 101 43.77 -15.46 2.72
N LYS A 102 42.76 -15.89 1.97
CA LYS A 102 42.26 -15.20 0.81
C LYS A 102 40.76 -14.93 1.01
N TRP A 103 40.31 -13.73 0.65
CA TRP A 103 38.91 -13.36 0.68
C TRP A 103 38.31 -13.41 -0.73
N GLN A 104 37.20 -14.09 -0.87
CA GLN A 104 36.41 -14.11 -2.10
C GLN A 104 34.97 -13.67 -1.80
N GLY A 105 34.55 -12.57 -2.37
CA GLY A 105 33.17 -12.14 -2.29
C GLY A 105 32.24 -13.09 -3.05
N MET A 106 31.17 -13.53 -2.40
CA MET A 106 30.16 -14.45 -2.98
C MET A 106 28.78 -13.83 -3.07
N SER A 107 28.64 -12.54 -2.80
CA SER A 107 27.34 -11.88 -2.82
C SER A 107 27.07 -11.20 -4.16
N PHE A 108 25.81 -11.24 -4.54
CA PHE A 108 25.30 -10.35 -5.58
C PHE A 108 25.30 -8.92 -5.06
N SER A 109 25.60 -7.95 -5.91
CA SER A 109 25.45 -6.56 -5.51
C SER A 109 23.95 -6.22 -5.39
N PRO A 110 23.55 -5.26 -4.53
CA PRO A 110 22.16 -4.78 -4.46
C PRO A 110 21.65 -4.29 -5.81
N ARG A 111 22.55 -3.86 -6.71
CA ARG A 111 22.25 -3.43 -8.07
C ARG A 111 21.91 -4.63 -8.96
N ASP A 112 22.61 -5.76 -8.79
CA ASP A 112 22.36 -6.98 -9.56
C ASP A 112 21.03 -7.65 -9.17
N MET A 113 20.54 -7.38 -7.97
CA MET A 113 19.28 -7.90 -7.47
C MET A 113 18.08 -7.01 -7.80
N GLU A 114 18.28 -5.89 -8.47
CA GLU A 114 17.22 -4.91 -8.80
C GLU A 114 16.32 -4.54 -7.59
N PHE A 115 16.90 -4.48 -6.41
CA PHE A 115 16.16 -4.26 -5.16
C PHE A 115 15.22 -3.05 -5.19
N VAL A 116 15.68 -1.96 -5.79
CA VAL A 116 14.92 -0.71 -5.86
C VAL A 116 13.71 -0.88 -6.78
N SER A 117 13.92 -1.51 -7.93
CA SER A 117 12.86 -1.77 -8.92
C SER A 117 11.84 -2.75 -8.38
N GLY A 118 12.29 -3.84 -7.75
CA GLY A 118 11.41 -4.86 -7.16
C GLY A 118 10.55 -4.29 -6.01
N LYS A 119 11.14 -3.49 -5.13
CA LYS A 119 10.40 -2.80 -4.08
C LYS A 119 9.31 -1.90 -4.67
N ARG A 120 9.65 -1.12 -5.70
CA ARG A 120 8.71 -0.24 -6.38
C ARG A 120 7.55 -1.01 -7.01
N LEU A 121 7.83 -2.10 -7.71
CA LEU A 121 6.80 -2.94 -8.31
C LEU A 121 5.84 -3.50 -7.26
N SER A 122 6.36 -4.04 -6.17
CA SER A 122 5.51 -4.54 -5.07
C SER A 122 4.65 -3.43 -4.43
N GLN A 123 5.16 -2.20 -4.34
CA GLN A 123 4.36 -1.05 -3.89
C GLN A 123 3.24 -0.72 -4.87
N LEU A 124 3.51 -0.77 -6.18
CA LEU A 124 2.50 -0.54 -7.22
C LEU A 124 1.43 -1.62 -7.20
N ASP A 125 1.79 -2.88 -7.00
CA ASP A 125 0.83 -3.98 -6.86
C ASP A 125 -0.14 -3.74 -5.70
N VAL A 126 0.37 -3.32 -4.54
CA VAL A 126 -0.48 -3.00 -3.39
C VAL A 126 -1.41 -1.84 -3.71
N CYS A 127 -0.91 -0.78 -4.36
CA CYS A 127 -1.72 0.35 -4.80
C CYS A 127 -2.83 -0.09 -5.76
N GLN A 128 -2.50 -0.97 -6.71
CA GLN A 128 -3.45 -1.48 -7.69
C GLN A 128 -4.56 -2.30 -7.04
N VAL A 129 -4.22 -3.18 -6.10
CA VAL A 129 -5.20 -3.98 -5.36
C VAL A 129 -6.12 -3.11 -4.51
N LEU A 130 -5.60 -2.07 -3.89
CA LEU A 130 -6.37 -1.10 -3.12
C LEU A 130 -7.01 -0.01 -3.97
N ARG A 131 -6.78 -0.01 -5.29
CA ARG A 131 -7.26 0.98 -6.26
C ARG A 131 -6.90 2.42 -5.90
N VAL A 132 -5.76 2.59 -5.22
CA VAL A 132 -5.23 3.90 -4.84
C VAL A 132 -4.19 4.33 -5.87
N PRO A 133 -4.35 5.48 -6.54
CA PRO A 133 -3.34 5.97 -7.46
C PRO A 133 -1.99 6.17 -6.78
N PRO A 134 -0.88 5.64 -7.33
CA PRO A 134 0.45 5.73 -6.71
C PRO A 134 0.95 7.17 -6.54
N GLN A 135 0.43 8.11 -7.33
CA GLN A 135 0.74 9.54 -7.23
C GLN A 135 0.29 10.14 -5.90
N ILE A 136 -0.83 9.65 -5.32
CA ILE A 136 -1.35 10.16 -4.04
C ILE A 136 -0.44 9.74 -2.87
N ILE A 137 0.16 8.55 -2.96
CA ILE A 137 1.02 7.99 -1.91
C ILE A 137 2.46 8.51 -2.01
N GLY A 138 2.84 9.12 -3.13
CA GLY A 138 4.19 9.64 -3.32
C GLY A 138 5.19 8.61 -3.82
N ILE A 139 4.74 7.53 -4.46
CA ILE A 139 5.63 6.56 -5.12
C ILE A 139 6.25 7.24 -6.34
N GLU A 140 7.58 7.30 -6.39
CA GLU A 140 8.35 8.01 -7.42
C GLU A 140 7.98 7.64 -8.85
N GLY A 141 7.85 8.65 -9.68
CA GLY A 141 7.66 8.59 -11.13
C GLY A 141 6.71 9.66 -11.61
N SER A 142 7.19 10.72 -12.26
CA SER A 142 6.43 11.79 -12.92
C SER A 142 5.34 12.48 -12.06
N GLN A 143 5.68 12.90 -10.85
CA GLN A 143 4.80 13.69 -10.01
C GLN A 143 4.90 15.18 -10.42
N THR A 144 4.00 15.60 -11.29
CA THR A 144 3.69 17.03 -11.44
C THR A 144 2.50 17.36 -10.55
N PHE A 145 2.39 18.58 -10.11
CA PHE A 145 1.24 19.04 -9.32
C PHE A 145 -0.09 18.76 -10.03
N ALA A 146 -0.14 18.97 -11.35
CA ALA A 146 -1.31 18.69 -12.16
C ALA A 146 -1.69 17.20 -12.15
N ASN A 147 -0.72 16.28 -12.25
CA ASN A 147 -0.96 14.84 -12.21
C ASN A 147 -1.48 14.39 -10.83
N TYR A 148 -1.00 15.03 -9.76
CA TYR A 148 -1.49 14.74 -8.40
C TYR A 148 -2.95 15.18 -8.23
N GLU A 149 -3.32 16.37 -8.66
CA GLU A 149 -4.71 16.84 -8.58
C GLU A 149 -5.65 15.97 -9.41
N GLN A 150 -5.25 15.61 -10.62
CA GLN A 150 -6.02 14.71 -11.48
C GLN A 150 -6.17 13.33 -10.86
N ALA A 151 -5.10 12.74 -10.32
CA ALA A 151 -5.14 11.45 -9.65
C ALA A 151 -6.04 11.48 -8.43
N ARG A 152 -6.01 12.57 -7.66
CA ARG A 152 -6.87 12.76 -6.49
C ARG A 152 -8.33 12.87 -6.87
N ALA A 153 -8.67 13.62 -7.91
CA ALA A 153 -10.03 13.72 -8.40
C ALA A 153 -10.55 12.38 -8.94
N ALA A 154 -9.76 11.67 -9.74
CA ALA A 154 -10.09 10.36 -10.26
C ALA A 154 -10.31 9.34 -9.12
N PHE A 155 -9.49 9.35 -8.08
CA PHE A 155 -9.65 8.46 -6.94
C PHE A 155 -11.00 8.66 -6.23
N TYR A 156 -11.44 9.90 -6.06
CA TYR A 156 -12.76 10.15 -5.50
C TYR A 156 -13.90 9.72 -6.42
N GLU A 157 -13.79 9.99 -7.72
CA GLU A 157 -14.86 9.68 -8.68
C GLU A 157 -14.96 8.19 -8.98
N ASP A 158 -13.82 7.51 -9.16
CA ASP A 158 -13.78 6.14 -9.65
C ASP A 158 -13.84 5.11 -8.50
N GLU A 159 -13.43 5.48 -7.28
CA GLU A 159 -13.34 4.52 -6.17
C GLU A 159 -14.14 4.95 -4.96
N VAL A 160 -13.89 6.13 -4.38
CA VAL A 160 -14.48 6.51 -3.09
C VAL A 160 -15.98 6.71 -3.20
N ILE A 161 -16.44 7.50 -4.17
CA ILE A 161 -17.87 7.79 -4.35
C ILE A 161 -18.65 6.53 -4.72
N PRO A 162 -18.22 5.67 -5.65
CA PRO A 162 -18.90 4.41 -5.93
C PRO A 162 -18.96 3.47 -4.72
N MET A 163 -17.88 3.37 -3.93
CA MET A 163 -17.86 2.57 -2.72
C MET A 163 -18.88 3.07 -1.69
N VAL A 164 -18.92 4.37 -1.43
CA VAL A 164 -19.89 4.97 -0.50
C VAL A 164 -21.32 4.84 -1.02
N ASN A 165 -21.56 5.01 -2.33
CA ASN A 165 -22.88 4.79 -2.93
C ASN A 165 -23.34 3.34 -2.77
N GLY A 166 -22.45 2.37 -2.90
CA GLY A 166 -22.73 0.97 -2.61
C GLY A 166 -23.17 0.76 -1.17
N LEU A 167 -22.40 1.29 -0.20
CA LEU A 167 -22.74 1.25 1.22
C LEU A 167 -24.09 1.92 1.51
N LEU A 168 -24.35 3.12 0.95
CA LEU A 168 -25.60 3.84 1.13
C LEU A 168 -26.79 3.09 0.53
N SER A 169 -26.61 2.38 -0.58
CA SER A 169 -27.63 1.54 -1.19
C SER A 169 -28.03 0.37 -0.29
N GLU A 170 -27.06 -0.32 0.29
CA GLU A 170 -27.30 -1.40 1.26
C GLU A 170 -27.97 -0.87 2.53
N LEU A 171 -27.46 0.26 3.05
CA LEU A 171 -28.05 0.93 4.22
C LEU A 171 -29.52 1.32 3.98
N LEU A 172 -29.82 1.89 2.81
CA LEU A 172 -31.18 2.24 2.44
C LEU A 172 -32.08 1.00 2.35
N GLY A 173 -31.56 -0.10 1.79
CA GLY A 173 -32.24 -1.39 1.75
C GLY A 173 -32.60 -1.92 3.14
N PHE A 174 -31.67 -1.78 4.09
CA PHE A 174 -31.87 -2.15 5.48
C PHE A 174 -32.92 -1.26 6.17
N LEU A 175 -32.77 0.07 6.07
CA LEU A 175 -33.69 1.04 6.69
C LEU A 175 -35.09 1.00 6.14
N ARG A 176 -35.31 0.66 4.85
CA ARG A 176 -36.63 0.56 4.25
C ARG A 176 -37.55 -0.40 4.96
N LYS A 177 -37.02 -1.49 5.52
CA LYS A 177 -37.83 -2.49 6.23
C LYS A 177 -38.40 -1.92 7.51
N ASP A 178 -37.59 -1.21 8.29
CA ASP A 178 -37.99 -0.72 9.61
C ASP A 178 -38.78 0.59 9.55
N PHE A 179 -38.36 1.51 8.68
CA PHE A 179 -38.94 2.85 8.57
C PHE A 179 -40.02 2.97 7.49
N LYS A 180 -40.33 1.88 6.76
CA LYS A 180 -41.32 1.87 5.66
C LYS A 180 -41.11 2.99 4.65
N LEU A 181 -39.88 3.26 4.29
CA LEU A 181 -39.50 4.36 3.39
C LEU A 181 -40.03 4.11 1.98
N PRO A 182 -40.61 5.16 1.32
CA PRO A 182 -41.03 5.05 -0.06
C PRO A 182 -39.92 4.63 -1.03
N PRO A 183 -40.25 3.94 -2.14
CA PRO A 183 -39.26 3.53 -3.14
C PRO A 183 -38.52 4.71 -3.80
N THR A 184 -39.13 5.89 -3.77
CA THR A 184 -38.57 7.13 -4.34
C THR A 184 -37.41 7.72 -3.55
N TYR A 185 -37.26 7.33 -2.28
CA TYR A 185 -36.14 7.79 -1.45
C TYR A 185 -34.82 7.20 -1.92
N LYS A 186 -33.81 8.06 -2.01
CA LYS A 186 -32.43 7.72 -2.34
C LYS A 186 -31.51 8.36 -1.32
N LEU A 187 -30.48 7.62 -0.86
CA LEU A 187 -29.36 8.18 -0.17
C LEU A 187 -28.29 8.50 -1.22
N ILE A 188 -27.80 9.71 -1.21
CA ILE A 188 -26.75 10.18 -2.14
C ILE A 188 -25.59 10.74 -1.34
N VAL A 189 -24.41 10.62 -1.88
CA VAL A 189 -23.20 11.24 -1.31
C VAL A 189 -23.26 12.74 -1.57
N ASP A 190 -23.14 13.54 -0.52
CA ASP A 190 -22.86 14.96 -0.68
C ASP A 190 -21.38 15.13 -1.07
N THR A 191 -21.18 15.55 -2.30
CA THR A 191 -19.85 15.76 -2.85
C THR A 191 -19.36 17.21 -2.73
N ASP A 192 -20.20 18.15 -2.22
CA ASP A 192 -19.89 19.58 -2.23
C ASP A 192 -18.71 19.97 -1.35
N GLY A 193 -18.48 19.23 -0.27
CA GLY A 193 -17.31 19.41 0.58
C GLY A 193 -16.00 18.83 0.04
N ILE A 194 -15.99 18.13 -1.10
CA ILE A 194 -14.81 17.48 -1.64
C ILE A 194 -14.01 18.44 -2.52
N THR A 195 -12.97 19.05 -1.95
CA THR A 195 -12.12 20.04 -2.64
C THR A 195 -11.41 19.48 -3.89
N ALA A 196 -11.13 18.18 -3.93
CA ALA A 196 -10.53 17.53 -5.09
C ALA A 196 -11.40 17.59 -6.35
N LEU A 197 -12.71 17.75 -6.21
CA LEU A 197 -13.68 17.80 -7.30
C LEU A 197 -14.05 19.24 -7.74
N GLU A 198 -13.61 20.24 -6.99
CA GLU A 198 -13.93 21.66 -7.30
C GLU A 198 -13.51 22.07 -8.71
N PRO A 199 -12.31 21.76 -9.22
CA PRO A 199 -11.92 22.15 -10.58
C PRO A 199 -12.85 21.57 -11.65
N ARG A 200 -13.23 20.29 -11.50
CA ARG A 200 -14.15 19.63 -12.44
C ARG A 200 -15.56 20.19 -12.36
N ARG A 201 -16.03 20.56 -11.16
CA ARG A 201 -17.30 21.25 -11.00
C ARG A 201 -17.29 22.63 -11.65
N ALA A 202 -16.23 23.38 -11.42
CA ALA A 202 -16.09 24.70 -12.03
C ALA A 202 -16.12 24.62 -13.56
N GLU A 203 -15.46 23.63 -14.14
CA GLU A 203 -15.47 23.36 -15.57
C GLU A 203 -16.88 22.96 -16.07
N ARG A 204 -17.53 22.02 -15.37
CA ARG A 204 -18.93 21.63 -15.67
C ARG A 204 -19.87 22.82 -15.59
N ASN A 205 -19.77 23.63 -14.54
CA ASN A 205 -20.61 24.81 -14.35
C ASN A 205 -20.39 25.85 -15.46
N LYS A 206 -19.16 26.04 -15.89
CA LYS A 206 -18.80 26.88 -17.04
C LYS A 206 -19.47 26.42 -18.34
N VAL A 207 -19.47 25.10 -18.56
CA VAL A 207 -20.13 24.50 -19.73
C VAL A 207 -21.65 24.71 -19.64
N ILE A 208 -22.27 24.47 -18.48
CA ILE A 208 -23.71 24.66 -18.27
C ILE A 208 -24.11 26.13 -18.46
N ASP A 209 -23.28 27.05 -17.93
CA ASP A 209 -23.56 28.49 -18.07
C ASP A 209 -23.48 28.95 -19.54
N GLY A 210 -22.58 28.36 -20.34
CA GLY A 210 -22.44 28.62 -21.77
C GLY A 210 -23.61 28.08 -22.64
N LEU A 211 -24.44 27.19 -22.12
CA LEU A 211 -25.57 26.63 -22.87
C LEU A 211 -26.72 27.66 -23.03
N THR A 212 -26.95 28.10 -24.26
CA THR A 212 -27.99 29.06 -24.60
C THR A 212 -29.41 28.45 -24.64
N SER A 213 -29.49 27.11 -24.71
CA SER A 213 -30.77 26.35 -24.79
C SER A 213 -31.45 26.17 -23.44
N LEU A 214 -30.78 26.40 -22.32
CA LEU A 214 -31.33 26.23 -20.97
C LEU A 214 -31.74 27.56 -20.36
N LYS A 215 -32.88 27.55 -19.67
CA LYS A 215 -33.35 28.68 -18.85
C LYS A 215 -32.49 28.83 -17.59
N VAL A 216 -32.50 29.99 -16.97
CA VAL A 216 -31.74 30.31 -15.77
C VAL A 216 -32.01 29.30 -14.63
N ASP A 217 -33.30 28.98 -14.41
CA ASP A 217 -33.68 28.04 -13.35
C ASP A 217 -33.21 26.59 -13.64
N GLU A 218 -33.24 26.19 -14.91
CA GLU A 218 -32.74 24.88 -15.35
C GLU A 218 -31.21 24.81 -15.19
N LYS A 219 -30.48 25.90 -15.48
CA LYS A 219 -29.05 26.00 -15.22
C LYS A 219 -28.71 25.87 -13.73
N ARG A 220 -29.45 26.60 -12.88
CA ARG A 220 -29.26 26.54 -11.43
C ARG A 220 -29.51 25.13 -10.90
N ALA A 221 -30.60 24.49 -11.30
CA ALA A 221 -30.91 23.11 -10.94
C ALA A 221 -29.82 22.14 -11.43
N ALA A 222 -29.28 22.32 -12.64
CA ALA A 222 -28.18 21.48 -13.18
C ALA A 222 -26.84 21.71 -12.46
N MET A 223 -26.62 22.88 -11.88
CA MET A 223 -25.45 23.22 -11.06
C MET A 223 -25.62 22.79 -9.59
N GLY A 224 -26.82 22.35 -9.17
CA GLY A 224 -27.09 21.90 -7.80
C GLY A 224 -27.60 23.02 -6.85
N TYR A 225 -28.10 24.17 -7.38
CA TYR A 225 -28.65 25.26 -6.59
C TYR A 225 -30.18 25.26 -6.57
#